data_d41ccaa207d2d28a30b4111b54da5fd9
#
_entry.id   d41ccaa207d2d28a30b4111b54da5fd9
#
_cell.length_a   1.000
_cell.length_b   1.000
_cell.length_c   1.000
_cell.angle_alpha   90.00
_cell.angle_beta   90.00
_cell.angle_gamma   90.00
#
_symmetry.space_group_name_H-M   'P 1'
#
loop_
_entity.id
_entity.type
_entity.pdbx_description
1 polymer ?
#
loop_
_entity_poly.entity_id
_entity_poly.type
_entity_poly.pdbx_seq_one_letter_code
_entity_poly.pdbx_strand_id
1 'polypeptide(L)'
;MGNVMWQFKSCPDAPPIKNKGKDPDRIKLPAPPLGKTNYATTATPPLAHFVHTFGQDLLARYGERIHKVAIDAAFTCPNRNGDKGRGGCSFCNNASFSPAGLRPASIADQIEAGRKVICKRTGARRYIAYFQAYTNTYARVDKLRQLYDQALAEGDVVGLSVGTRPDCVPGPILDLLAEYRDRNYEVWLELGLQSSFNSTLKRVNRGHGYAEYHEAVLKAHERGLKVCTHMIIGLPGEDRSHAYTTLLRILDLGIEGLKIHPLHVVRGTRLANQWRRGEYTPLMLHDYIATICDLIEMTPANIIYHRLTGTAPAKLLLAPSWCGKKWKVLNGIRDELKQRGTYQGSNLVHSNALITT
;
A
#
# COMPACT_ATOMS: atom_id res chain seq x y z
N MET A 1 -15.59 35.43 24.54
CA MET A 1 -15.61 34.78 23.23
C MET A 1 -14.27 35.11 22.57
N GLY A 2 -13.26 34.28 22.78
CA GLY A 2 -11.92 34.49 22.29
C GLY A 2 -11.65 33.55 21.12
N ASN A 3 -11.44 34.13 19.94
CA ASN A 3 -10.97 33.39 18.76
C ASN A 3 -9.55 32.87 19.02
N VAL A 4 -9.42 31.55 19.22
CA VAL A 4 -8.13 30.89 19.26
C VAL A 4 -7.70 30.72 17.79
N MET A 5 -6.91 31.63 17.28
CA MET A 5 -6.16 31.48 16.03
C MET A 5 -5.10 30.43 16.24
N TRP A 6 -5.32 29.24 15.68
CA TRP A 6 -4.30 28.19 15.62
C TRP A 6 -3.18 28.63 14.67
N GLN A 7 -2.05 28.99 15.23
CA GLN A 7 -0.83 29.21 14.43
C GLN A 7 -0.32 27.85 13.92
N PHE A 8 -0.32 27.70 12.61
CA PHE A 8 0.27 26.53 11.94
C PHE A 8 1.76 26.46 12.25
N LYS A 9 2.18 25.43 12.97
CA LYS A 9 3.60 25.09 13.13
C LYS A 9 4.11 24.49 11.83
N SER A 10 4.59 25.34 10.93
CA SER A 10 5.31 24.95 9.71
C SER A 10 6.62 24.23 10.04
N CYS A 11 7.11 23.41 9.13
CA CYS A 11 8.48 22.88 9.17
C CYS A 11 9.45 24.08 9.32
N PRO A 12 10.37 24.09 10.29
CA PRO A 12 11.12 25.28 10.71
C PRO A 12 11.88 26.02 9.60
N ASP A 13 12.21 25.35 8.48
CA ASP A 13 13.03 25.91 7.40
C ASP A 13 12.26 26.10 6.08
N ALA A 14 10.94 26.28 6.12
CA ALA A 14 10.11 26.27 4.94
C ALA A 14 9.57 27.67 4.57
N PRO A 15 9.71 28.12 3.30
CA PRO A 15 9.04 29.35 2.85
C PRO A 15 7.51 29.18 2.87
N PRO A 16 6.74 30.30 3.01
CA PRO A 16 5.29 30.25 3.17
C PRO A 16 4.57 29.60 1.98
N ILE A 17 3.57 28.79 2.28
CA ILE A 17 2.73 28.11 1.31
C ILE A 17 1.84 29.13 0.60
N LYS A 18 2.06 29.37 -0.70
CA LYS A 18 1.07 30.05 -1.53
C LYS A 18 -0.05 29.05 -1.84
N ASN A 19 -1.23 29.27 -1.28
CA ASN A 19 -2.45 28.54 -1.63
C ASN A 19 -2.77 28.79 -3.11
N LYS A 20 -2.25 27.97 -4.01
CA LYS A 20 -2.74 27.90 -5.38
C LYS A 20 -4.03 27.07 -5.34
N GLY A 21 -5.15 27.73 -5.66
CA GLY A 21 -6.46 27.12 -5.71
C GLY A 21 -6.42 25.77 -6.43
N LYS A 22 -7.23 24.84 -5.96
CA LYS A 22 -7.44 23.54 -6.60
C LYS A 22 -8.00 23.80 -7.99
N ASP A 23 -7.23 23.55 -9.02
CA ASP A 23 -7.67 23.61 -10.41
C ASP A 23 -8.36 22.28 -10.75
N PRO A 24 -9.68 22.25 -10.97
CA PRO A 24 -10.43 21.03 -11.29
C PRO A 24 -10.07 20.44 -12.66
N ASP A 25 -9.46 21.23 -13.56
CA ASP A 25 -9.11 20.83 -14.93
C ASP A 25 -7.64 20.39 -15.09
N ARG A 26 -6.95 20.06 -14.01
CA ARG A 26 -5.60 19.53 -14.12
C ARG A 26 -5.58 18.26 -14.94
N ILE A 27 -5.19 18.43 -16.20
CA ILE A 27 -4.96 17.43 -17.22
C ILE A 27 -4.23 16.23 -16.58
N LYS A 28 -4.79 15.02 -16.75
CA LYS A 28 -4.10 13.76 -16.51
C LYS A 28 -2.85 13.74 -17.40
N LEU A 29 -1.73 14.20 -16.88
CA LEU A 29 -0.45 14.00 -17.57
C LEU A 29 -0.25 12.48 -17.71
N PRO A 30 0.09 11.99 -18.90
CA PRO A 30 0.42 10.58 -19.09
C PRO A 30 1.57 10.23 -18.15
N ALA A 31 1.56 8.99 -17.63
CA ALA A 31 2.67 8.47 -16.87
C ALA A 31 3.98 8.70 -17.65
N PRO A 32 5.06 9.15 -17.01
CA PRO A 32 6.31 9.36 -17.71
C PRO A 32 6.72 8.07 -18.43
N PRO A 33 7.23 8.13 -19.68
CA PRO A 33 7.58 6.95 -20.43
C PRO A 33 8.64 6.15 -19.66
N LEU A 34 8.25 4.96 -19.22
CA LEU A 34 9.14 4.04 -18.52
C LEU A 34 10.22 3.55 -19.50
N GLY A 35 11.46 3.49 -19.07
CA GLY A 35 12.57 2.93 -19.86
C GLY A 35 13.09 3.77 -21.04
N LYS A 36 12.47 4.92 -21.38
CA LYS A 36 12.82 5.70 -22.59
C LYS A 36 13.75 6.88 -22.38
N THR A 37 14.16 7.21 -21.16
CA THR A 37 15.11 8.30 -20.90
C THR A 37 16.54 7.80 -21.00
N ASN A 38 17.29 8.30 -21.99
CA ASN A 38 18.73 8.10 -22.08
C ASN A 38 19.44 8.81 -20.92
N TYR A 39 19.82 8.05 -19.89
CA TYR A 39 20.76 8.54 -18.89
C TYR A 39 22.18 8.46 -19.49
N ALA A 40 22.60 9.52 -20.17
CA ALA A 40 23.94 9.69 -20.68
C ALA A 40 24.92 10.06 -19.55
N THR A 41 24.91 9.34 -18.43
CA THR A 41 25.87 9.54 -17.34
C THR A 41 26.04 8.27 -16.51
N THR A 42 27.18 8.10 -15.89
CA THR A 42 27.66 7.01 -15.06
C THR A 42 26.80 6.67 -13.81
N ALA A 43 25.72 7.40 -13.56
CA ALA A 43 24.83 7.18 -12.43
C ALA A 43 23.80 6.06 -12.70
N THR A 44 23.67 5.12 -11.77
CA THR A 44 22.65 4.08 -11.84
C THR A 44 21.24 4.70 -11.77
N PRO A 45 20.34 4.45 -12.74
CA PRO A 45 19.01 5.05 -12.74
C PRO A 45 18.22 4.64 -11.48
N PRO A 46 17.35 5.50 -10.95
CA PRO A 46 16.50 5.15 -9.80
C PRO A 46 15.48 4.08 -10.18
N LEU A 47 14.97 3.31 -9.20
CA LEU A 47 13.91 2.31 -9.42
C LEU A 47 12.69 2.89 -10.16
N ALA A 48 12.39 4.13 -9.89
CA ALA A 48 11.33 4.91 -10.50
C ALA A 48 11.46 5.08 -12.04
N HIS A 49 12.61 4.80 -12.61
CA HIS A 49 12.81 4.73 -14.07
C HIS A 49 12.18 3.46 -14.68
N PHE A 50 12.10 2.40 -13.90
CA PHE A 50 11.60 1.09 -14.35
C PHE A 50 10.17 0.80 -13.92
N VAL A 51 9.68 1.49 -12.90
CA VAL A 51 8.42 1.18 -12.21
C VAL A 51 7.64 2.44 -11.92
N HIS A 52 6.35 2.49 -12.28
CA HIS A 52 5.45 3.58 -11.93
C HIS A 52 5.12 3.52 -10.43
N THR A 53 5.80 4.35 -9.65
CA THR A 53 5.66 4.38 -8.20
C THR A 53 4.65 5.43 -7.73
N PHE A 54 3.99 5.18 -6.61
CA PHE A 54 3.03 6.09 -6.01
C PHE A 54 3.61 7.50 -5.74
N GLY A 55 4.89 7.55 -5.34
CA GLY A 55 5.55 8.84 -5.11
C GLY A 55 5.75 9.66 -6.39
N GLN A 56 6.01 9.00 -7.54
CA GLN A 56 6.11 9.68 -8.84
C GLN A 56 4.74 10.13 -9.35
N ASP A 57 3.73 9.26 -9.22
CA ASP A 57 2.35 9.60 -9.61
C ASP A 57 1.88 10.85 -8.87
N LEU A 58 2.05 10.88 -7.55
CA LEU A 58 1.70 12.06 -6.76
C LEU A 58 2.52 13.29 -7.16
N LEU A 59 3.82 13.14 -7.36
CA LEU A 59 4.69 14.26 -7.79
C LEU A 59 4.25 14.82 -9.15
N ALA A 60 3.91 13.96 -10.11
CA ALA A 60 3.44 14.36 -11.44
C ALA A 60 2.10 15.09 -11.36
N ARG A 61 1.14 14.61 -10.54
CA ARG A 61 -0.19 15.19 -10.42
C ARG A 61 -0.26 16.46 -9.56
N TYR A 62 0.55 16.54 -8.53
CA TYR A 62 0.48 17.66 -7.56
C TYR A 62 1.63 18.66 -7.70
N GLY A 63 2.67 18.33 -8.48
CA GLY A 63 3.88 19.18 -8.63
C GLY A 63 4.78 19.24 -7.39
N GLU A 64 4.46 18.47 -6.35
CA GLU A 64 5.22 18.41 -5.10
C GLU A 64 5.20 17.02 -4.47
N ARG A 65 6.13 16.77 -3.54
CA ARG A 65 6.22 15.50 -2.84
C ARG A 65 5.12 15.37 -1.79
N ILE A 66 4.32 14.31 -1.92
CA ILE A 66 3.30 13.93 -0.94
C ILE A 66 3.67 12.56 -0.36
N HIS A 67 3.56 12.41 0.95
CA HIS A 67 3.87 11.16 1.64
C HIS A 67 2.72 10.68 2.51
N LYS A 68 2.60 9.37 2.67
CA LYS A 68 1.68 8.76 3.63
C LYS A 68 2.20 8.91 5.05
N VAL A 69 1.38 9.43 5.94
CA VAL A 69 1.56 9.37 7.40
C VAL A 69 0.72 8.24 7.94
N ALA A 70 1.36 7.27 8.59
CA ALA A 70 0.68 6.11 9.16
C ALA A 70 -0.09 6.50 10.43
N ILE A 71 -1.35 6.08 10.51
CA ILE A 71 -2.26 6.32 11.62
C ILE A 71 -2.76 4.99 12.15
N ASP A 72 -2.65 4.81 13.46
CA ASP A 72 -3.32 3.77 14.24
C ASP A 72 -4.51 4.38 14.98
N ALA A 73 -5.71 4.10 14.50
CA ALA A 73 -6.95 4.58 15.12
C ALA A 73 -7.58 3.56 16.09
N ALA A 74 -6.77 2.65 16.62
CA ALA A 74 -7.14 1.63 17.60
C ALA A 74 -8.29 0.69 17.13
N PHE A 75 -8.39 0.46 15.84
CA PHE A 75 -9.33 -0.52 15.31
C PHE A 75 -8.98 -1.94 15.75
N THR A 76 -9.94 -2.85 15.64
CA THR A 76 -9.74 -4.28 15.78
C THR A 76 -9.91 -4.99 14.43
N CYS A 77 -9.88 -6.31 14.44
CA CYS A 77 -10.08 -7.13 13.24
C CYS A 77 -11.15 -8.18 13.53
N PRO A 78 -12.22 -8.31 12.70
CA PRO A 78 -13.28 -9.28 12.90
C PRO A 78 -12.79 -10.74 12.82
N ASN A 79 -11.62 -10.98 12.23
CA ASN A 79 -10.96 -12.29 12.24
C ASN A 79 -10.22 -12.59 13.58
N ARG A 80 -10.29 -11.70 14.56
CA ARG A 80 -9.68 -11.86 15.90
C ARG A 80 -10.68 -11.87 17.03
N ASN A 81 -11.71 -11.01 16.96
CA ASN A 81 -12.68 -10.81 18.03
C ASN A 81 -13.81 -11.83 18.04
N GLY A 82 -13.91 -12.68 17.02
CA GLY A 82 -14.89 -13.76 16.94
C GLY A 82 -16.03 -13.53 15.94
N ASP A 83 -16.19 -12.31 15.39
CA ASP A 83 -17.30 -12.01 14.48
C ASP A 83 -17.20 -12.76 13.15
N LYS A 84 -16.00 -12.86 12.59
CA LYS A 84 -15.72 -13.62 11.35
C LYS A 84 -14.67 -14.71 11.52
N GLY A 85 -14.01 -14.75 12.67
CA GLY A 85 -12.99 -15.73 12.99
C GLY A 85 -12.23 -15.41 14.28
N ARG A 86 -11.44 -16.37 14.75
CA ARG A 86 -10.64 -16.22 15.96
C ARG A 86 -9.15 -16.35 15.68
N GLY A 87 -8.33 -15.65 16.46
CA GLY A 87 -6.88 -15.73 16.43
C GLY A 87 -6.20 -14.97 15.27
N GLY A 88 -6.94 -14.48 14.28
CA GLY A 88 -6.40 -13.73 13.15
C GLY A 88 -5.64 -14.58 12.14
N CYS A 89 -5.07 -13.94 11.12
CA CYS A 89 -4.23 -14.62 10.12
C CYS A 89 -2.98 -15.23 10.77
N SER A 90 -2.50 -16.37 10.28
CA SER A 90 -1.39 -17.12 10.85
C SER A 90 -0.07 -16.33 10.90
N PHE A 91 0.08 -15.34 10.04
CA PHE A 91 1.27 -14.49 9.90
C PHE A 91 1.12 -13.11 10.58
N CYS A 92 -0.06 -12.75 11.09
CA CYS A 92 -0.34 -11.37 11.52
C CYS A 92 0.02 -11.15 12.99
N ASN A 93 0.99 -10.26 13.20
CA ASN A 93 1.22 -9.61 14.48
C ASN A 93 1.13 -8.09 14.29
N ASN A 94 0.10 -7.47 14.83
CA ASN A 94 -0.17 -6.05 14.59
C ASN A 94 0.90 -5.11 15.17
N ALA A 95 1.60 -5.52 16.21
CA ALA A 95 2.74 -4.80 16.74
C ALA A 95 3.88 -4.60 15.71
N SER A 96 3.87 -5.36 14.61
CA SER A 96 4.82 -5.16 13.51
C SER A 96 4.48 -3.98 12.59
N PHE A 97 3.26 -3.45 12.67
CA PHE A 97 2.76 -2.37 11.80
C PHE A 97 2.39 -1.10 12.58
N SER A 98 2.07 -1.24 13.86
CA SER A 98 1.76 -0.13 14.75
C SER A 98 3.01 0.31 15.52
N PRO A 99 3.25 1.61 15.69
CA PRO A 99 4.27 2.10 16.61
C PRO A 99 3.99 1.57 18.01
N ALA A 100 4.93 0.79 18.54
CA ALA A 100 4.72 -0.04 19.71
C ALA A 100 4.27 0.71 20.97
N GLY A 101 3.24 0.20 21.63
CA GLY A 101 3.19 0.08 23.09
C GLY A 101 2.71 1.28 23.89
N LEU A 102 2.33 2.38 23.29
CA LEU A 102 1.69 3.51 23.98
C LEU A 102 0.19 3.50 23.65
N ARG A 103 -0.65 3.99 24.60
CA ARG A 103 -2.03 4.34 24.26
C ARG A 103 -1.98 5.14 22.97
N PRO A 104 -2.84 4.84 21.97
CA PRO A 104 -2.77 5.56 20.72
C PRO A 104 -2.89 7.04 21.01
N ALA A 105 -1.84 7.80 20.63
CA ALA A 105 -1.89 9.26 20.65
C ALA A 105 -3.07 9.71 19.78
N SER A 106 -3.56 10.92 19.96
CA SER A 106 -4.61 11.46 19.10
C SER A 106 -4.19 11.38 17.61
N ILE A 107 -5.16 11.38 16.70
CA ILE A 107 -4.84 11.39 15.25
C ILE A 107 -3.95 12.58 14.91
N ALA A 108 -4.23 13.75 15.47
CA ALA A 108 -3.43 14.96 15.28
C ALA A 108 -1.98 14.77 15.77
N ASP A 109 -1.77 14.19 16.96
CA ASP A 109 -0.41 13.92 17.47
C ASP A 109 0.37 12.93 16.60
N GLN A 110 -0.32 11.90 16.08
CA GLN A 110 0.31 10.92 15.17
C GLN A 110 0.70 11.57 13.84
N ILE A 111 -0.15 12.45 13.29
CA ILE A 111 0.15 13.20 12.07
C ILE A 111 1.33 14.14 12.33
N GLU A 112 1.33 14.88 13.43
CA GLU A 112 2.43 15.80 13.77
C GLU A 112 3.76 15.07 13.96
N ALA A 113 3.76 13.93 14.66
CA ALA A 113 4.96 13.11 14.83
C ALA A 113 5.46 12.55 13.49
N GLY A 114 4.56 12.05 12.65
CA GLY A 114 4.88 11.55 11.32
C GLY A 114 5.40 12.63 10.38
N ARG A 115 4.78 13.80 10.40
CA ARG A 115 5.14 15.02 9.66
C ARG A 115 6.60 15.42 9.92
N LYS A 116 7.00 15.53 11.19
CA LYS A 116 8.37 15.88 11.57
C LYS A 116 9.41 14.93 10.98
N VAL A 117 9.17 13.62 11.09
CA VAL A 117 10.08 12.60 10.58
C VAL A 117 10.14 12.60 9.04
N ILE A 118 9.00 12.70 8.38
CA ILE A 118 8.91 12.66 6.92
C ILE A 118 9.49 13.92 6.31
N CYS A 119 9.14 15.10 6.82
CA CYS A 119 9.66 16.39 6.36
C CYS A 119 11.19 16.41 6.43
N LYS A 120 11.78 16.07 7.59
CA LYS A 120 13.22 16.02 7.77
C LYS A 120 13.93 15.09 6.77
N ARG A 121 13.31 13.95 6.43
CA ARG A 121 13.90 12.93 5.57
C ARG A 121 13.72 13.20 4.07
N THR A 122 12.62 13.82 3.67
CA THR A 122 12.18 13.88 2.26
C THR A 122 11.85 15.27 1.76
N GLY A 123 11.75 16.27 2.64
CA GLY A 123 11.29 17.61 2.33
C GLY A 123 9.79 17.72 1.99
N ALA A 124 9.02 16.64 2.16
CA ALA A 124 7.58 16.68 1.88
C ALA A 124 6.83 17.54 2.91
N ARG A 125 5.84 18.29 2.40
CA ARG A 125 5.02 19.22 3.18
C ARG A 125 3.53 18.92 3.11
N ARG A 126 3.12 17.98 2.24
CA ARG A 126 1.74 17.53 2.12
C ARG A 126 1.68 16.03 2.32
N TYR A 127 0.58 15.57 2.90
CA TYR A 127 0.48 14.23 3.40
C TYR A 127 -0.84 13.58 3.02
N ILE A 128 -0.85 12.25 2.96
CA ILE A 128 -2.05 11.41 2.92
C ILE A 128 -2.14 10.71 4.27
N ALA A 129 -3.24 10.84 4.96
CA ALA A 129 -3.53 10.12 6.19
C ALA A 129 -3.75 8.64 5.87
N TYR A 130 -2.83 7.79 6.31
CA TYR A 130 -2.87 6.37 6.01
C TYR A 130 -3.29 5.55 7.23
N PHE A 131 -4.53 5.14 7.27
CA PHE A 131 -5.10 4.24 8.27
C PHE A 131 -4.67 2.81 7.94
N GLN A 132 -3.74 2.22 8.69
CA GLN A 132 -3.14 0.94 8.30
C GLN A 132 -3.19 -0.19 9.32
N ALA A 133 -3.37 0.09 10.59
CA ALA A 133 -3.39 -0.94 11.62
C ALA A 133 -4.75 -1.65 11.67
N TYR A 134 -4.78 -2.99 11.64
CA TYR A 134 -6.00 -3.82 11.65
C TYR A 134 -6.95 -3.60 10.46
N THR A 135 -8.26 -3.40 10.74
CA THR A 135 -9.32 -3.26 9.73
C THR A 135 -9.98 -1.90 9.90
N ASN A 136 -9.52 -0.91 9.15
CA ASN A 136 -9.82 0.51 9.40
C ASN A 136 -11.19 0.97 8.88
N THR A 137 -12.05 0.04 8.47
CA THR A 137 -13.45 0.24 8.14
C THR A 137 -14.37 -0.55 9.09
N TYR A 138 -13.81 -1.25 10.08
CA TYR A 138 -14.59 -2.10 10.98
C TYR A 138 -15.10 -1.30 12.18
N ALA A 139 -16.01 -0.36 11.89
CA ALA A 139 -16.73 0.46 12.85
C ALA A 139 -18.00 1.02 12.20
N ARG A 140 -18.86 1.69 12.99
CA ARG A 140 -20.02 2.42 12.47
C ARG A 140 -19.57 3.61 11.61
N VAL A 141 -20.36 3.97 10.62
CA VAL A 141 -20.05 5.05 9.65
C VAL A 141 -19.81 6.40 10.34
N ASP A 142 -20.62 6.75 11.35
CA ASP A 142 -20.47 7.97 12.15
C ASP A 142 -19.11 8.04 12.85
N LYS A 143 -18.64 6.92 13.40
CA LYS A 143 -17.31 6.82 14.01
C LYS A 143 -16.19 6.93 12.98
N LEU A 144 -16.34 6.30 11.83
CA LEU A 144 -15.38 6.41 10.74
C LEU A 144 -15.28 7.86 10.23
N ARG A 145 -16.42 8.52 10.02
CA ARG A 145 -16.49 9.93 9.63
C ARG A 145 -15.73 10.81 10.61
N GLN A 146 -16.00 10.65 11.90
CA GLN A 146 -15.30 11.40 12.95
C GLN A 146 -13.78 11.26 12.87
N LEU A 147 -13.27 10.03 12.67
CA LEU A 147 -11.83 9.76 12.61
C LEU A 147 -11.18 10.29 11.31
N TYR A 148 -11.87 10.16 10.18
CA TYR A 148 -11.37 10.66 8.91
C TYR A 148 -11.40 12.18 8.83
N ASP A 149 -12.46 12.81 9.35
CA ASP A 149 -12.56 14.28 9.46
C ASP A 149 -11.46 14.84 10.36
N GLN A 150 -11.14 14.20 11.50
CA GLN A 150 -10.02 14.60 12.35
C GLN A 150 -8.69 14.60 11.59
N ALA A 151 -8.45 13.57 10.75
CA ALA A 151 -7.23 13.52 9.96
C ALA A 151 -7.20 14.57 8.85
N LEU A 152 -8.33 14.86 8.22
CA LEU A 152 -8.46 15.84 7.14
C LEU A 152 -8.54 17.29 7.64
N ALA A 153 -8.82 17.51 8.92
CA ALA A 153 -8.79 18.83 9.55
C ALA A 153 -7.36 19.42 9.59
N GLU A 154 -6.34 18.56 9.53
CA GLU A 154 -4.95 18.99 9.38
C GLU A 154 -4.73 19.57 7.97
N GLY A 155 -4.44 20.86 7.86
CA GLY A 155 -4.47 21.63 6.60
C GLY A 155 -3.50 21.18 5.51
N ASP A 156 -2.50 20.38 5.84
CA ASP A 156 -1.52 19.80 4.90
C ASP A 156 -1.83 18.32 4.55
N VAL A 157 -2.91 17.75 5.08
CA VAL A 157 -3.41 16.44 4.70
C VAL A 157 -4.34 16.57 3.50
N VAL A 158 -3.94 16.00 2.37
CA VAL A 158 -4.64 16.13 1.07
C VAL A 158 -5.55 14.96 0.76
N GLY A 159 -5.58 13.94 1.61
CA GLY A 159 -6.41 12.78 1.35
C GLY A 159 -6.23 11.65 2.35
N LEU A 160 -6.96 10.57 2.06
CA LEU A 160 -7.05 9.36 2.85
C LEU A 160 -6.54 8.15 2.09
N SER A 161 -5.85 7.26 2.78
CA SER A 161 -5.58 5.90 2.31
C SER A 161 -6.02 4.95 3.41
N VAL A 162 -7.00 4.08 3.13
CA VAL A 162 -7.68 3.27 4.14
C VAL A 162 -7.40 1.79 3.90
N GLY A 163 -6.51 1.22 4.72
CA GLY A 163 -6.17 -0.20 4.67
C GLY A 163 -7.21 -1.05 5.39
N THR A 164 -7.82 -1.99 4.69
CA THR A 164 -8.89 -2.80 5.26
C THR A 164 -8.99 -4.20 4.66
N ARG A 165 -9.95 -4.96 5.14
CA ARG A 165 -10.36 -6.28 4.61
C ARG A 165 -11.44 -6.10 3.56
N PRO A 166 -11.44 -6.92 2.48
CA PRO A 166 -12.49 -6.86 1.46
C PRO A 166 -13.90 -7.07 2.01
N ASP A 167 -14.06 -7.97 2.96
CA ASP A 167 -15.33 -8.32 3.59
C ASP A 167 -15.81 -7.32 4.67
N CYS A 168 -15.17 -6.14 4.76
CA CYS A 168 -15.48 -5.09 5.72
C CYS A 168 -15.72 -3.72 5.05
N VAL A 169 -16.21 -3.72 3.80
CA VAL A 169 -16.52 -2.51 3.04
C VAL A 169 -17.96 -2.51 2.51
N PRO A 170 -18.97 -2.53 3.40
CA PRO A 170 -20.37 -2.44 2.99
C PRO A 170 -20.66 -1.09 2.32
N GLY A 171 -21.76 -1.01 1.54
CA GLY A 171 -22.15 0.17 0.77
C GLY A 171 -22.00 1.50 1.50
N PRO A 172 -22.59 1.69 2.71
CA PRO A 172 -22.50 2.95 3.43
C PRO A 172 -21.06 3.42 3.75
N ILE A 173 -20.10 2.51 3.88
CA ILE A 173 -18.69 2.85 4.09
C ILE A 173 -18.03 3.28 2.79
N LEU A 174 -18.35 2.61 1.68
CA LEU A 174 -17.89 3.03 0.36
C LEU A 174 -18.49 4.40 -0.03
N ASP A 175 -19.76 4.65 0.31
CA ASP A 175 -20.41 5.94 0.12
C ASP A 175 -19.70 7.05 0.90
N LEU A 176 -19.33 6.80 2.17
CA LEU A 176 -18.54 7.73 2.97
C LEU A 176 -17.19 8.07 2.31
N LEU A 177 -16.48 7.06 1.77
CA LEU A 177 -15.20 7.31 1.08
C LEU A 177 -15.40 8.08 -0.23
N ALA A 178 -16.50 7.83 -0.94
CA ALA A 178 -16.86 8.57 -2.15
C ALA A 178 -17.18 10.04 -1.84
N GLU A 179 -17.87 10.36 -0.74
CA GLU A 179 -18.10 11.73 -0.30
C GLU A 179 -16.78 12.51 -0.14
N TYR A 180 -15.72 11.89 0.41
CA TYR A 180 -14.42 12.55 0.52
C TYR A 180 -13.75 12.76 -0.84
N ARG A 181 -13.84 11.78 -1.76
CA ARG A 181 -13.39 11.96 -3.14
C ARG A 181 -14.11 13.14 -3.82
N ASP A 182 -15.43 13.23 -3.67
CA ASP A 182 -16.26 14.28 -4.29
C ASP A 182 -15.93 15.66 -3.71
N ARG A 183 -15.39 15.71 -2.49
CA ARG A 183 -14.79 16.90 -1.89
C ARG A 183 -13.35 17.15 -2.36
N ASN A 184 -12.90 16.50 -3.44
CA ASN A 184 -11.56 16.63 -4.05
C ASN A 184 -10.40 16.18 -3.15
N TYR A 185 -10.62 15.29 -2.18
CA TYR A 185 -9.53 14.62 -1.50
C TYR A 185 -8.98 13.45 -2.32
N GLU A 186 -7.67 13.18 -2.20
CA GLU A 186 -7.07 11.95 -2.74
C GLU A 186 -7.51 10.77 -1.88
N VAL A 187 -8.35 9.88 -2.41
CA VAL A 187 -8.88 8.73 -1.65
C VAL A 187 -8.42 7.42 -2.27
N TRP A 188 -7.86 6.56 -1.42
CA TRP A 188 -7.44 5.20 -1.78
C TRP A 188 -8.05 4.17 -0.82
N LEU A 189 -8.78 3.22 -1.39
CA LEU A 189 -9.21 2.03 -0.68
C LEU A 189 -8.14 0.94 -0.84
N GLU A 190 -7.43 0.58 0.24
CA GLU A 190 -6.38 -0.44 0.21
C GLU A 190 -6.94 -1.79 0.69
N LEU A 191 -7.20 -2.71 -0.23
CA LEU A 191 -7.81 -4.01 0.06
C LEU A 191 -6.75 -5.09 0.27
N GLY A 192 -6.76 -5.71 1.45
CA GLY A 192 -5.88 -6.82 1.78
C GLY A 192 -6.37 -8.14 1.22
N LEU A 193 -6.16 -8.44 -0.05
CA LEU A 193 -6.44 -9.75 -0.66
C LEU A 193 -5.46 -10.81 -0.15
N GLN A 194 -4.18 -10.57 -0.36
CA GLN A 194 -3.00 -11.38 -0.10
C GLN A 194 -2.73 -12.45 -1.17
N SER A 195 -3.71 -13.27 -1.55
CA SER A 195 -3.70 -14.29 -2.60
C SER A 195 -5.10 -14.43 -3.20
N SER A 196 -5.19 -14.83 -4.46
CA SER A 196 -6.48 -15.17 -5.10
C SER A 196 -6.88 -16.64 -4.93
N PHE A 197 -6.08 -17.43 -4.22
CA PHE A 197 -6.35 -18.85 -3.99
C PHE A 197 -7.04 -19.08 -2.64
N ASN A 198 -8.30 -19.51 -2.67
CA ASN A 198 -9.09 -19.78 -1.46
C ASN A 198 -8.45 -20.84 -0.55
N SER A 199 -7.77 -21.84 -1.12
CA SER A 199 -7.02 -22.84 -0.37
C SER A 199 -5.90 -22.21 0.47
N THR A 200 -5.14 -21.28 -0.10
CA THR A 200 -4.11 -20.51 0.60
C THR A 200 -4.73 -19.61 1.67
N LEU A 201 -5.76 -18.86 1.31
CA LEU A 201 -6.47 -17.97 2.26
C LEU A 201 -6.99 -18.73 3.47
N LYS A 202 -7.56 -19.94 3.26
CA LYS A 202 -7.99 -20.85 4.34
C LYS A 202 -6.80 -21.32 5.18
N ARG A 203 -5.70 -21.75 4.53
CA ARG A 203 -4.47 -22.23 5.20
C ARG A 203 -3.89 -21.17 6.14
N VAL A 204 -3.88 -19.90 5.72
CA VAL A 204 -3.37 -18.80 6.55
C VAL A 204 -4.44 -18.18 7.44
N ASN A 205 -5.62 -18.77 7.56
CA ASN A 205 -6.74 -18.29 8.37
C ASN A 205 -7.11 -16.82 8.04
N ARG A 206 -7.29 -16.52 6.75
CA ARG A 206 -7.60 -15.14 6.32
C ARG A 206 -9.03 -14.72 6.68
N GLY A 207 -9.98 -15.68 6.70
CA GLY A 207 -11.36 -15.47 7.08
C GLY A 207 -12.22 -14.74 6.04
N HIS A 208 -11.73 -14.62 4.80
CA HIS A 208 -12.47 -14.26 3.58
C HIS A 208 -11.82 -14.95 2.40
N GLY A 209 -12.51 -15.05 1.28
CA GLY A 209 -12.01 -15.60 0.03
C GLY A 209 -11.81 -14.55 -1.06
N TYR A 210 -11.59 -15.04 -2.27
CA TYR A 210 -11.45 -14.19 -3.46
C TYR A 210 -12.77 -13.55 -3.88
N ALA A 211 -13.91 -14.22 -3.65
CA ALA A 211 -15.23 -13.71 -4.02
C ALA A 211 -15.56 -12.39 -3.30
N GLU A 212 -15.29 -12.30 -2.00
CA GLU A 212 -15.51 -11.07 -1.22
C GLU A 212 -14.60 -9.93 -1.68
N TYR A 213 -13.38 -10.26 -2.13
CA TYR A 213 -12.49 -9.26 -2.70
C TYR A 213 -13.01 -8.77 -4.07
N HIS A 214 -13.41 -9.67 -4.95
CA HIS A 214 -13.98 -9.34 -6.25
C HIS A 214 -15.19 -8.40 -6.11
N GLU A 215 -16.12 -8.75 -5.26
CA GLU A 215 -17.31 -7.94 -4.97
C GLU A 215 -16.94 -6.55 -4.41
N ALA A 216 -15.98 -6.51 -3.48
CA ALA A 216 -15.53 -5.24 -2.88
C ALA A 216 -14.91 -4.30 -3.91
N VAL A 217 -14.14 -4.82 -4.87
CA VAL A 217 -13.56 -4.02 -5.96
C VAL A 217 -14.64 -3.46 -6.86
N LEU A 218 -15.60 -4.29 -7.32
CA LEU A 218 -16.69 -3.84 -8.17
C LEU A 218 -17.51 -2.73 -7.49
N LYS A 219 -17.93 -2.95 -6.24
CA LYS A 219 -18.69 -1.94 -5.47
C LYS A 219 -17.91 -0.64 -5.22
N ALA A 220 -16.60 -0.71 -5.11
CA ALA A 220 -15.75 0.47 -4.99
C ALA A 220 -15.68 1.24 -6.32
N HIS A 221 -15.52 0.53 -7.45
CA HIS A 221 -15.50 1.12 -8.78
C HIS A 221 -16.84 1.72 -9.20
N GLU A 222 -17.99 1.12 -8.83
CA GLU A 222 -19.32 1.71 -9.01
C GLU A 222 -19.42 3.12 -8.38
N ARG A 223 -18.63 3.39 -7.37
CA ARG A 223 -18.53 4.68 -6.68
C ARG A 223 -17.34 5.51 -7.12
N GLY A 224 -16.61 5.11 -8.16
CA GLY A 224 -15.42 5.77 -8.68
C GLY A 224 -14.24 5.85 -7.69
N LEU A 225 -14.18 4.95 -6.71
CA LEU A 225 -13.07 4.88 -5.76
C LEU A 225 -11.88 4.16 -6.38
N LYS A 226 -10.68 4.67 -6.14
CA LYS A 226 -9.43 3.99 -6.50
C LYS A 226 -9.13 2.85 -5.53
N VAL A 227 -8.82 1.68 -6.08
CA VAL A 227 -8.48 0.49 -5.30
C VAL A 227 -6.99 0.19 -5.41
N CYS A 228 -6.34 0.01 -4.26
CA CYS A 228 -4.99 -0.55 -4.17
C CYS A 228 -5.04 -1.93 -3.54
N THR A 229 -4.61 -2.96 -4.26
CA THR A 229 -4.63 -4.34 -3.77
C THR A 229 -3.33 -4.72 -3.10
N HIS A 230 -3.43 -5.35 -1.93
CA HIS A 230 -2.27 -5.92 -1.25
C HIS A 230 -2.10 -7.40 -1.60
N MET A 231 -0.91 -7.78 -2.06
CA MET A 231 -0.46 -9.14 -2.28
C MET A 231 0.68 -9.51 -1.34
N ILE A 232 0.75 -10.77 -0.97
CA ILE A 232 1.89 -11.34 -0.25
C ILE A 232 2.53 -12.44 -1.09
N ILE A 233 3.84 -12.36 -1.30
CA ILE A 233 4.62 -13.38 -2.00
C ILE A 233 5.28 -14.30 -0.97
N GLY A 234 5.23 -15.61 -1.23
CA GLY A 234 5.80 -16.64 -0.36
C GLY A 234 4.84 -17.14 0.72
N LEU A 235 3.53 -17.08 0.48
CA LEU A 235 2.55 -17.70 1.36
C LEU A 235 2.74 -19.23 1.42
N PRO A 236 2.46 -19.89 2.56
CA PRO A 236 2.62 -21.34 2.69
C PRO A 236 1.87 -22.11 1.60
N GLY A 237 2.58 -22.96 0.86
CA GLY A 237 2.05 -23.78 -0.22
C GLY A 237 1.83 -23.03 -1.54
N GLU A 238 2.32 -21.79 -1.67
CA GLU A 238 2.37 -21.06 -2.93
C GLU A 238 3.77 -21.04 -3.53
N ASP A 239 3.82 -21.07 -4.85
CA ASP A 239 4.99 -20.87 -5.67
C ASP A 239 4.84 -19.61 -6.54
N ARG A 240 5.75 -19.42 -7.49
CA ARG A 240 5.75 -18.30 -8.42
C ARG A 240 4.50 -18.26 -9.31
N SER A 241 3.96 -19.41 -9.72
CA SER A 241 2.78 -19.49 -10.57
C SER A 241 1.51 -18.95 -9.87
N HIS A 242 1.41 -19.16 -8.56
CA HIS A 242 0.34 -18.59 -7.73
C HIS A 242 0.40 -17.07 -7.70
N ALA A 243 1.61 -16.50 -7.64
CA ALA A 243 1.79 -15.04 -7.67
C ALA A 243 1.34 -14.46 -9.02
N TYR A 244 1.68 -15.10 -10.13
CA TYR A 244 1.27 -14.70 -11.49
C TYR A 244 -0.24 -14.77 -11.65
N THR A 245 -0.84 -15.90 -11.30
CA THR A 245 -2.30 -16.07 -11.38
C THR A 245 -3.04 -15.03 -10.50
N THR A 246 -2.51 -14.75 -9.31
CA THR A 246 -3.09 -13.73 -8.43
C THR A 246 -2.99 -12.35 -9.07
N LEU A 247 -1.84 -11.99 -9.66
CA LEU A 247 -1.67 -10.72 -10.36
C LEU A 247 -2.68 -10.58 -11.51
N LEU A 248 -2.76 -11.59 -12.40
CA LEU A 248 -3.68 -11.54 -13.54
C LEU A 248 -5.14 -11.34 -13.10
N ARG A 249 -5.61 -12.11 -12.11
CA ARG A 249 -6.95 -11.95 -11.55
C ARG A 249 -7.23 -10.58 -10.93
N ILE A 250 -6.20 -9.94 -10.37
CA ILE A 250 -6.30 -8.59 -9.83
C ILE A 250 -6.38 -7.57 -10.96
N LEU A 251 -5.56 -7.72 -12.00
CA LEU A 251 -5.53 -6.81 -13.15
C LEU A 251 -6.83 -6.85 -13.96
N ASP A 252 -7.45 -8.02 -14.10
CA ASP A 252 -8.74 -8.20 -14.78
C ASP A 252 -9.88 -7.36 -14.13
N LEU A 253 -9.74 -7.02 -12.86
CA LEU A 253 -10.71 -6.17 -12.14
C LEU A 253 -10.46 -4.66 -12.35
N GLY A 254 -9.41 -4.28 -13.07
CA GLY A 254 -9.15 -2.87 -13.39
C GLY A 254 -8.69 -2.01 -12.23
N ILE A 255 -8.00 -2.58 -11.23
CA ILE A 255 -7.48 -1.82 -10.09
C ILE A 255 -6.51 -0.73 -10.53
N GLU A 256 -6.32 0.31 -9.70
CA GLU A 256 -5.39 1.41 -9.98
C GLU A 256 -4.06 1.29 -9.25
N GLY A 257 -4.02 0.55 -8.17
CA GLY A 257 -2.82 0.44 -7.34
C GLY A 257 -2.48 -0.97 -6.88
N LEU A 258 -1.20 -1.23 -6.71
CA LEU A 258 -0.70 -2.53 -6.25
C LEU A 258 0.34 -2.35 -5.14
N LYS A 259 0.25 -3.21 -4.13
CA LYS A 259 1.15 -3.20 -2.98
C LYS A 259 1.60 -4.61 -2.65
N ILE A 260 2.86 -4.91 -2.92
CA ILE A 260 3.43 -6.25 -2.76
C ILE A 260 4.33 -6.32 -1.53
N HIS A 261 4.19 -7.39 -0.78
CA HIS A 261 4.99 -7.70 0.39
C HIS A 261 5.61 -9.09 0.29
N PRO A 262 6.86 -9.28 0.75
CA PRO A 262 7.33 -10.63 1.06
C PRO A 262 6.63 -11.12 2.33
N LEU A 263 6.27 -12.38 2.40
CA LEU A 263 5.88 -12.97 3.67
C LEU A 263 7.10 -13.01 4.59
N HIS A 264 6.95 -12.42 5.76
CA HIS A 264 7.98 -12.49 6.78
C HIS A 264 7.44 -13.10 8.07
N VAL A 265 8.29 -13.87 8.74
CA VAL A 265 7.97 -14.54 9.99
C VAL A 265 8.23 -13.57 11.12
N VAL A 266 7.19 -13.22 11.86
CA VAL A 266 7.30 -12.32 13.02
C VAL A 266 6.96 -13.04 14.31
N ARG A 267 7.63 -12.67 15.38
CA ARG A 267 7.43 -13.21 16.73
C ARG A 267 5.96 -13.13 17.16
N GLY A 268 5.48 -14.14 17.87
CA GLY A 268 4.11 -14.18 18.40
C GLY A 268 3.05 -14.58 17.37
N THR A 269 3.44 -15.14 16.22
CA THR A 269 2.51 -15.63 15.19
C THR A 269 2.50 -17.15 15.12
N ARG A 270 1.41 -17.73 14.62
CA ARG A 270 1.35 -19.18 14.32
C ARG A 270 2.39 -19.57 13.27
N LEU A 271 2.62 -18.72 12.29
CA LEU A 271 3.65 -18.91 11.27
C LEU A 271 5.06 -19.01 11.89
N ALA A 272 5.35 -18.24 12.94
CA ALA A 272 6.63 -18.35 13.64
C ALA A 272 6.82 -19.73 14.31
N ASN A 273 5.75 -20.35 14.79
CA ASN A 273 5.82 -21.70 15.35
C ASN A 273 5.99 -22.75 14.23
N GLN A 274 5.30 -22.60 13.11
CA GLN A 274 5.48 -23.46 11.93
C GLN A 274 6.92 -23.40 11.40
N TRP A 275 7.48 -22.21 11.28
CA TRP A 275 8.86 -22.01 10.86
C TRP A 275 9.87 -22.68 11.83
N ARG A 276 9.69 -22.55 13.15
CA ARG A 276 10.57 -23.21 14.13
C ARG A 276 10.52 -24.73 14.07
N ARG A 277 9.37 -25.30 13.64
CA ARG A 277 9.22 -26.76 13.43
C ARG A 277 9.66 -27.23 12.05
N GLY A 278 10.17 -26.32 11.19
CA GLY A 278 10.55 -26.67 9.82
C GLY A 278 9.37 -26.88 8.84
N GLU A 279 8.16 -26.53 9.25
CA GLU A 279 6.93 -26.67 8.42
C GLU A 279 6.75 -25.54 7.42
N TYR A 280 7.53 -24.49 7.52
CA TYR A 280 7.53 -23.35 6.59
C TYR A 280 8.96 -22.85 6.37
N THR A 281 9.33 -22.67 5.09
CA THR A 281 10.60 -22.10 4.66
C THR A 281 10.36 -20.76 3.97
N PRO A 282 10.90 -19.64 4.48
CA PRO A 282 10.79 -18.35 3.83
C PRO A 282 11.55 -18.30 2.50
N LEU A 283 11.09 -17.47 1.56
CA LEU A 283 11.77 -17.26 0.28
C LEU A 283 13.18 -16.70 0.46
N MET A 284 14.08 -17.11 -0.41
CA MET A 284 15.38 -16.48 -0.57
C MET A 284 15.24 -15.11 -1.24
N LEU A 285 16.19 -14.20 -0.98
CA LEU A 285 16.13 -12.84 -1.52
C LEU A 285 16.09 -12.82 -3.05
N HIS A 286 16.91 -13.66 -3.70
CA HIS A 286 16.99 -13.70 -5.16
C HIS A 286 15.68 -14.21 -5.79
N ASP A 287 15.01 -15.21 -5.18
CA ASP A 287 13.72 -15.70 -5.65
C ASP A 287 12.64 -14.63 -5.53
N TYR A 288 12.64 -13.88 -4.42
CA TYR A 288 11.73 -12.76 -4.24
C TYR A 288 11.97 -11.68 -5.30
N ILE A 289 13.22 -11.26 -5.52
CA ILE A 289 13.57 -10.24 -6.51
C ILE A 289 13.13 -10.69 -7.91
N ALA A 290 13.48 -11.92 -8.32
CA ALA A 290 13.12 -12.45 -9.62
C ALA A 290 11.59 -12.47 -9.81
N THR A 291 10.84 -12.95 -8.80
CA THR A 291 9.37 -12.97 -8.85
C THR A 291 8.80 -11.56 -8.98
N ILE A 292 9.32 -10.58 -8.22
CA ILE A 292 8.83 -9.19 -8.30
C ILE A 292 9.12 -8.58 -9.67
N CYS A 293 10.28 -8.84 -10.27
CA CYS A 293 10.60 -8.36 -11.61
C CYS A 293 9.64 -8.93 -12.66
N ASP A 294 9.35 -10.24 -12.61
CA ASP A 294 8.38 -10.85 -13.51
C ASP A 294 6.98 -10.22 -13.35
N LEU A 295 6.54 -9.98 -12.10
CA LEU A 295 5.25 -9.31 -11.85
C LEU A 295 5.24 -7.87 -12.37
N ILE A 296 6.34 -7.13 -12.25
CA ILE A 296 6.48 -5.77 -12.80
C ILE A 296 6.37 -5.80 -14.32
N GLU A 297 7.09 -6.71 -14.97
CA GLU A 297 7.08 -6.89 -16.43
C GLU A 297 5.68 -7.20 -16.97
N MET A 298 4.85 -7.90 -16.19
CA MET A 298 3.46 -8.27 -16.53
C MET A 298 2.44 -7.21 -16.13
N THR A 299 2.80 -6.18 -15.38
CA THR A 299 1.86 -5.17 -14.88
C THR A 299 1.75 -3.99 -15.83
N PRO A 300 0.54 -3.62 -16.31
CA PRO A 300 0.35 -2.44 -17.17
C PRO A 300 0.93 -1.16 -16.59
N ALA A 301 1.45 -0.27 -17.45
CA ALA A 301 2.14 0.96 -17.05
C ALA A 301 1.27 1.96 -16.27
N ASN A 302 -0.06 1.88 -16.42
CA ASN A 302 -1.02 2.71 -15.69
C ASN A 302 -1.25 2.26 -14.24
N ILE A 303 -0.85 1.06 -13.87
CA ILE A 303 -0.98 0.57 -12.48
C ILE A 303 0.12 1.19 -11.60
N ILE A 304 -0.27 1.73 -10.46
CA ILE A 304 0.62 2.46 -9.55
C ILE A 304 1.11 1.54 -8.44
N TYR A 305 2.42 1.34 -8.35
CA TYR A 305 3.00 0.58 -7.26
C TYR A 305 3.12 1.42 -5.97
N HIS A 306 2.27 1.15 -4.99
CA HIS A 306 2.36 1.76 -3.67
C HIS A 306 3.54 1.22 -2.86
N ARG A 307 3.93 -0.05 -3.10
CA ARG A 307 5.03 -0.71 -2.39
C ARG A 307 5.46 -1.98 -3.13
N LEU A 308 6.76 -2.26 -3.12
CA LEU A 308 7.38 -3.47 -3.68
C LEU A 308 8.09 -4.33 -2.62
N THR A 309 8.11 -3.92 -1.36
CA THR A 309 8.69 -4.68 -0.24
C THR A 309 8.11 -4.21 1.09
N GLY A 310 8.05 -5.09 2.06
CA GLY A 310 7.66 -4.78 3.44
C GLY A 310 8.81 -5.03 4.41
N THR A 311 8.77 -4.37 5.56
CA THR A 311 9.72 -4.58 6.65
C THR A 311 8.97 -4.79 7.95
N ALA A 312 9.60 -5.44 8.93
CA ALA A 312 9.13 -5.51 10.29
C ALA A 312 10.21 -4.99 11.25
N PRO A 313 9.84 -4.49 12.44
CA PRO A 313 10.81 -4.08 13.46
C PRO A 313 11.78 -5.22 13.78
N ALA A 314 13.08 -4.90 13.91
CA ALA A 314 14.13 -5.91 14.14
C ALA A 314 13.86 -6.81 15.37
N LYS A 315 13.23 -6.28 16.41
CA LYS A 315 12.84 -7.04 17.62
C LYS A 315 11.77 -8.10 17.35
N LEU A 316 10.98 -7.95 16.30
CA LEU A 316 9.87 -8.85 15.94
C LEU A 316 10.22 -9.77 14.77
N LEU A 317 11.05 -9.32 13.83
CA LEU A 317 11.42 -10.08 12.63
C LEU A 317 12.27 -11.29 13.00
N LEU A 318 11.82 -12.49 12.65
CA LEU A 318 12.54 -13.75 12.83
C LEU A 318 13.16 -14.23 11.52
N ALA A 319 12.41 -14.21 10.41
CA ALA A 319 12.87 -14.67 9.11
C ALA A 319 12.01 -14.07 7.98
N PRO A 320 12.54 -13.96 6.75
CA PRO A 320 13.96 -14.02 6.44
C PRO A 320 14.66 -12.71 6.84
N SER A 321 15.92 -12.77 7.18
CA SER A 321 16.69 -11.61 7.69
C SER A 321 16.79 -10.45 6.70
N TRP A 322 16.72 -10.73 5.39
CA TRP A 322 16.78 -9.71 4.35
C TRP A 322 15.54 -8.78 4.33
N CYS A 323 14.38 -9.20 4.88
CA CYS A 323 13.20 -8.34 5.02
C CYS A 323 13.47 -7.09 5.89
N GLY A 324 14.45 -7.12 6.78
CA GLY A 324 14.90 -5.93 7.54
C GLY A 324 15.72 -4.93 6.73
N LYS A 325 16.12 -5.27 5.50
CA LYS A 325 17.04 -4.49 4.67
C LYS A 325 16.36 -3.93 3.43
N LYS A 326 15.37 -3.01 3.62
CA LYS A 326 14.53 -2.45 2.56
C LYS A 326 15.30 -2.02 1.30
N TRP A 327 16.39 -1.28 1.48
CA TRP A 327 17.16 -0.76 0.35
C TRP A 327 17.90 -1.86 -0.43
N LYS A 328 18.34 -2.95 0.25
CA LYS A 328 18.92 -4.11 -0.44
C LYS A 328 17.90 -4.75 -1.39
N VAL A 329 16.64 -4.85 -0.97
CA VAL A 329 15.56 -5.40 -1.81
C VAL A 329 15.25 -4.47 -2.99
N LEU A 330 15.03 -3.18 -2.73
CA LEU A 330 14.67 -2.22 -3.80
C LEU A 330 15.80 -2.02 -4.81
N ASN A 331 17.04 -1.98 -4.36
CA ASN A 331 18.20 -1.91 -5.26
C ASN A 331 18.33 -3.21 -6.07
N GLY A 332 18.13 -4.38 -5.44
CA GLY A 332 18.14 -5.66 -6.16
C GLY A 332 17.09 -5.75 -7.26
N ILE A 333 15.85 -5.28 -6.99
CA ILE A 333 14.79 -5.21 -8.03
C ILE A 333 15.22 -4.27 -9.17
N ARG A 334 15.75 -3.08 -8.86
CA ARG A 334 16.24 -2.13 -9.85
C ARG A 334 17.35 -2.73 -10.72
N ASP A 335 18.34 -3.35 -10.07
CA ASP A 335 19.52 -3.89 -10.74
C ASP A 335 19.15 -5.10 -11.64
N GLU A 336 18.23 -5.93 -11.18
CA GLU A 336 17.69 -7.05 -11.95
C GLU A 336 16.92 -6.56 -13.19
N LEU A 337 16.00 -5.59 -13.05
CA LEU A 337 15.29 -5.00 -14.20
C LEU A 337 16.26 -4.35 -15.19
N LYS A 338 17.28 -3.66 -14.67
CA LYS A 338 18.34 -3.09 -15.52
C LYS A 338 19.10 -4.16 -16.27
N GLN A 339 19.48 -5.26 -15.61
CA GLN A 339 20.21 -6.39 -16.22
C GLN A 339 19.37 -7.07 -17.30
N ARG A 340 18.07 -7.25 -17.07
CA ARG A 340 17.12 -7.80 -18.05
C ARG A 340 16.83 -6.84 -19.20
N GLY A 341 17.11 -5.55 -19.07
CA GLY A 341 16.68 -4.51 -20.03
C GLY A 341 15.17 -4.32 -20.07
N THR A 342 14.47 -4.61 -18.97
CA THR A 342 13.01 -4.63 -18.87
C THR A 342 12.48 -3.55 -17.91
N TYR A 343 11.17 -3.30 -17.97
CA TYR A 343 10.46 -2.33 -17.17
C TYR A 343 8.99 -2.74 -17.02
N GLN A 344 8.23 -1.98 -16.27
CA GLN A 344 6.81 -2.27 -16.04
C GLN A 344 6.03 -2.33 -17.36
N GLY A 345 5.38 -3.47 -17.60
CA GLY A 345 4.58 -3.74 -18.80
C GLY A 345 5.39 -4.20 -20.01
N SER A 346 6.70 -4.41 -19.88
CA SER A 346 7.54 -4.84 -21.02
C SER A 346 7.12 -6.18 -21.63
N ASN A 347 6.52 -7.10 -20.84
CA ASN A 347 6.05 -8.39 -21.34
C ASN A 347 4.63 -8.37 -21.92
N LEU A 348 3.87 -7.27 -21.76
CA LEU A 348 2.53 -7.15 -22.33
C LEU A 348 2.55 -6.95 -23.86
N VAL A 349 3.61 -6.35 -24.40
CA VAL A 349 3.77 -6.08 -25.84
C VAL A 349 3.91 -7.38 -26.65
N HIS A 350 4.45 -8.44 -26.05
CA HIS A 350 4.65 -9.71 -26.73
C HIS A 350 3.37 -10.57 -26.77
N SER A 351 2.45 -10.39 -25.83
CA SER A 351 1.19 -11.15 -25.80
C SER A 351 0.20 -10.71 -26.89
N ASN A 352 0.20 -9.44 -27.31
CA ASN A 352 -0.66 -8.96 -28.38
C ASN A 352 -0.19 -9.36 -29.78
N ALA A 353 1.08 -9.73 -29.94
CA ALA A 353 1.60 -10.19 -31.23
C ALA A 353 1.24 -11.67 -31.53
N LEU A 354 0.82 -12.44 -30.50
CA LEU A 354 0.44 -13.85 -30.67
C LEU A 354 -1.06 -14.08 -30.89
N ILE A 355 -1.88 -13.01 -30.77
CA ILE A 355 -3.34 -13.09 -30.96
C ILE A 355 -3.75 -12.65 -32.38
N THR A 356 -2.81 -12.14 -33.19
CA THR A 356 -3.06 -11.66 -34.56
C THR A 356 -2.47 -12.57 -35.64
N THR A 357 -2.12 -13.79 -35.33
CA THR A 357 -1.82 -14.88 -36.26
C THR A 357 -2.74 -16.06 -35.96
#